data_140d209a6c6dcf8c21dfeb1aafdc016a
#
_entry.id   140d209a6c6dcf8c21dfeb1aafdc016a
#
_cell.length_a   1.000
_cell.length_b   1.000
_cell.length_c   1.000
_cell.angle_alpha   90.00
_cell.angle_beta   90.00
_cell.angle_gamma   90.00
#
_symmetry.space_group_name_H-M   'P 1'
#
loop_
_entity.id
_entity.type
_entity.pdbx_description
1 polymer ?
#
loop_
_entity_poly.entity_id
_entity_poly.type
_entity_poly.pdbx_seq_one_letter_code
_entity_poly.pdbx_strand_id
1 'polypeptide(L)'
;MKKLLFLICFISTGVYAGGAYALYDYEQHEFQVSFNTYEVRPIASITKLFTAITILRSGAELTEKVKVQGKSGGHFPNGMMVTRHDLMKAMMVSSDNRAAETLAHTYPGGFNEFIRDANAYIRGRGLMNTSIEE
;
A
#
# COMPACT_ATOMS: atom_id res chain seq x y z
N MET A 1 8.42 -32.39 -4.23
CA MET A 1 8.37 -31.71 -5.54
C MET A 1 8.52 -30.21 -5.32
N LYS A 2 9.72 -29.67 -5.60
CA LYS A 2 10.02 -28.25 -5.42
C LYS A 2 9.30 -27.44 -6.52
N LYS A 3 8.32 -26.63 -6.17
CA LYS A 3 7.71 -25.66 -7.09
C LYS A 3 8.63 -24.44 -7.15
N LEU A 4 9.47 -24.38 -8.17
CA LEU A 4 10.30 -23.22 -8.47
C LEU A 4 9.40 -22.17 -9.14
N LEU A 5 9.08 -21.10 -8.43
CA LEU A 5 8.36 -19.95 -8.99
C LEU A 5 9.37 -19.03 -9.70
N PHE A 6 9.42 -19.07 -11.03
CA PHE A 6 10.23 -18.15 -11.82
C PHE A 6 9.52 -16.80 -11.93
N LEU A 7 10.05 -15.79 -11.27
CA LEU A 7 9.68 -14.39 -11.53
C LEU A 7 10.59 -13.86 -12.64
N ILE A 8 10.08 -13.75 -13.88
CA ILE A 8 10.81 -13.15 -15.00
C ILE A 8 10.73 -11.63 -14.85
N CYS A 9 11.85 -11.00 -14.48
CA CYS A 9 12.00 -9.55 -14.57
C CYS A 9 12.35 -9.16 -16.01
N PHE A 10 11.51 -8.36 -16.68
CA PHE A 10 11.84 -7.75 -17.96
C PHE A 10 12.96 -6.73 -17.76
N ILE A 11 14.09 -6.97 -18.40
CA ILE A 11 15.18 -6.00 -18.52
C ILE A 11 14.87 -5.11 -19.71
N SER A 12 14.31 -3.92 -19.48
CA SER A 12 14.28 -2.87 -20.51
C SER A 12 15.63 -2.16 -20.52
N THR A 13 16.37 -2.30 -21.59
CA THR A 13 17.59 -1.53 -21.89
C THR A 13 17.20 -0.09 -22.24
N GLY A 14 17.36 0.82 -21.31
CA GLY A 14 17.21 2.25 -21.60
C GLY A 14 16.94 3.08 -20.34
N VAL A 15 17.96 3.84 -19.93
CA VAL A 15 18.01 4.76 -18.79
C VAL A 15 18.24 4.07 -17.44
N TYR A 16 19.37 4.35 -16.83
CA TYR A 16 19.79 3.92 -15.48
C TYR A 16 18.86 4.49 -14.38
N ALA A 17 17.69 3.95 -14.26
CA ALA A 17 16.99 3.94 -12.99
C ALA A 17 17.42 2.64 -12.31
N GLY A 18 18.43 2.70 -11.46
CA GLY A 18 18.95 1.52 -10.78
C GLY A 18 17.82 0.74 -10.10
N GLY A 19 17.53 -0.49 -10.52
CA GLY A 19 16.54 -1.36 -9.89
C GLY A 19 16.95 -1.74 -8.47
N ALA A 20 15.98 -2.13 -7.65
CA ALA A 20 16.23 -2.81 -6.39
C ALA A 20 15.40 -4.09 -6.37
N TYR A 21 15.97 -5.19 -5.92
CA TYR A 21 15.25 -6.45 -5.80
C TYR A 21 15.76 -7.27 -4.62
N ALA A 22 14.88 -8.10 -4.07
CA ALA A 22 15.22 -9.08 -3.06
C ALA A 22 14.40 -10.36 -3.27
N LEU A 23 15.04 -11.50 -3.05
CA LEU A 23 14.38 -12.79 -2.95
C LEU A 23 14.62 -13.32 -1.54
N TYR A 24 13.55 -13.48 -0.77
CA TYR A 24 13.61 -13.98 0.60
C TYR A 24 13.06 -15.39 0.66
N ASP A 25 13.84 -16.30 1.25
CA ASP A 25 13.41 -17.66 1.55
C ASP A 25 12.73 -17.67 2.93
N TYR A 26 11.45 -17.97 2.94
CA TYR A 26 10.64 -17.98 4.16
C TYR A 26 10.90 -19.21 5.04
N GLU A 27 11.35 -20.31 4.45
CA GLU A 27 11.66 -21.54 5.21
C GLU A 27 13.04 -21.46 5.86
N GLN A 28 14.00 -20.87 5.16
CA GLN A 28 15.38 -20.69 5.64
C GLN A 28 15.58 -19.36 6.38
N HIS A 29 14.61 -18.47 6.38
CA HIS A 29 14.66 -17.14 6.98
C HIS A 29 15.85 -16.29 6.50
N GLU A 30 16.21 -16.39 5.21
CA GLU A 30 17.33 -15.67 4.64
C GLU A 30 17.05 -15.06 3.26
N PHE A 31 17.82 -14.03 2.92
CA PHE A 31 17.82 -13.47 1.57
C PHE A 31 18.72 -14.33 0.66
N GLN A 32 18.12 -14.95 -0.35
CA GLN A 32 18.84 -15.72 -1.36
C GLN A 32 19.54 -14.80 -2.37
N VAL A 33 18.88 -13.70 -2.73
CA VAL A 33 19.41 -12.67 -3.64
C VAL A 33 18.94 -11.32 -3.16
N SER A 34 19.82 -10.33 -3.18
CA SER A 34 19.47 -8.93 -2.89
C SER A 34 20.35 -7.97 -3.67
N PHE A 35 19.76 -6.86 -4.14
CA PHE A 35 20.46 -5.79 -4.82
C PHE A 35 19.80 -4.45 -4.48
N ASN A 36 20.59 -3.47 -4.07
CA ASN A 36 20.12 -2.13 -3.71
C ASN A 36 18.98 -2.09 -2.68
N THR A 37 18.90 -3.07 -1.79
CA THR A 37 17.77 -3.24 -0.85
C THR A 37 17.70 -2.18 0.25
N TYR A 38 18.77 -1.43 0.45
CA TYR A 38 18.83 -0.32 1.43
C TYR A 38 18.51 1.04 0.82
N GLU A 39 18.32 1.11 -0.50
CA GLU A 39 18.02 2.37 -1.18
C GLU A 39 16.56 2.76 -0.93
N VAL A 40 16.34 3.98 -0.42
CA VAL A 40 15.00 4.52 -0.21
C VAL A 40 14.37 4.85 -1.58
N ARG A 41 13.19 4.30 -1.83
CA ARG A 41 12.47 4.42 -3.11
C ARG A 41 10.98 4.59 -2.91
N PRO A 42 10.28 5.24 -3.85
CA PRO A 42 8.82 5.19 -3.88
C PRO A 42 8.34 3.73 -3.98
N ILE A 43 7.49 3.33 -3.03
CA ILE A 43 6.94 1.96 -2.96
C ILE A 43 5.65 1.78 -3.76
N ALA A 44 5.20 2.84 -4.44
CA ALA A 44 4.01 2.83 -5.29
C ALA A 44 2.79 2.17 -4.59
N SER A 45 2.11 1.25 -5.27
CA SER A 45 0.90 0.60 -4.73
C SER A 45 1.11 -0.29 -3.50
N ILE A 46 2.34 -0.56 -3.10
CA ILE A 46 2.62 -1.22 -1.80
C ILE A 46 2.10 -0.34 -0.64
N THR A 47 2.07 0.99 -0.81
CA THR A 47 1.44 1.93 0.14
C THR A 47 0.02 1.52 0.53
N LYS A 48 -0.75 0.93 -0.40
CA LYS A 48 -2.13 0.50 -0.16
C LYS A 48 -2.24 -0.63 0.88
N LEU A 49 -1.20 -1.43 1.06
CA LEU A 49 -1.15 -2.42 2.16
C LEU A 49 -1.14 -1.71 3.52
N PHE A 50 -0.33 -0.67 3.65
CA PHE A 50 -0.30 0.14 4.88
C PHE A 50 -1.62 0.87 5.10
N THR A 51 -2.24 1.39 4.03
CA THR A 51 -3.58 1.98 4.10
C THR A 51 -4.60 0.97 4.63
N ALA A 52 -4.66 -0.23 4.04
CA ALA A 52 -5.59 -1.27 4.48
C ALA A 52 -5.37 -1.66 5.96
N ILE A 53 -4.12 -1.89 6.35
CA ILE A 53 -3.78 -2.23 7.74
C ILE A 53 -4.18 -1.11 8.70
N THR A 54 -3.93 0.14 8.35
CA THR A 54 -4.25 1.29 9.19
C THR A 54 -5.76 1.42 9.38
N ILE A 55 -6.55 1.30 8.32
CA ILE A 55 -8.02 1.29 8.38
C ILE A 55 -8.53 0.15 9.26
N LEU A 56 -8.04 -1.09 9.07
CA LEU A 56 -8.46 -2.24 9.86
C LEU A 56 -8.13 -2.10 11.36
N ARG A 57 -7.01 -1.46 11.67
CA ARG A 57 -6.56 -1.25 13.06
C ARG A 57 -7.29 -0.10 13.75
N SER A 58 -7.87 0.83 13.02
CA SER A 58 -8.60 1.98 13.59
C SER A 58 -9.91 1.60 14.26
N GLY A 59 -10.42 0.39 14.01
CA GLY A 59 -11.75 0.00 14.45
C GLY A 59 -12.88 0.64 13.64
N ALA A 60 -12.58 1.33 12.53
CA ALA A 60 -13.60 1.92 11.67
C ALA A 60 -14.54 0.83 11.14
N GLU A 61 -15.84 1.09 11.20
CA GLU A 61 -16.84 0.15 10.74
C GLU A 61 -16.79 0.03 9.21
N LEU A 62 -16.53 -1.19 8.71
CA LEU A 62 -16.37 -1.43 7.28
C LEU A 62 -17.68 -1.34 6.50
N THR A 63 -18.82 -1.53 7.15
CA THR A 63 -20.16 -1.38 6.55
C THR A 63 -20.63 0.06 6.46
N GLU A 64 -19.96 0.98 7.15
CA GLU A 64 -20.26 2.41 7.07
C GLU A 64 -20.07 2.92 5.65
N LYS A 65 -21.08 3.65 5.14
CA LYS A 65 -20.99 4.36 3.86
C LYS A 65 -20.32 5.71 4.03
N VAL A 66 -19.29 5.94 3.26
CA VAL A 66 -18.57 7.21 3.20
C VAL A 66 -18.68 7.83 1.82
N LYS A 67 -18.57 9.16 1.76
CA LYS A 67 -18.62 9.88 0.50
C LYS A 67 -17.30 9.77 -0.23
N VAL A 68 -17.32 9.23 -1.44
CA VAL A 68 -16.13 9.10 -2.30
C VAL A 68 -15.57 10.48 -2.61
N GLN A 69 -14.25 10.62 -2.43
CA GLN A 69 -13.49 11.83 -2.70
C GLN A 69 -12.05 11.49 -3.09
N GLY A 70 -11.45 12.34 -3.89
CA GLY A 70 -10.05 12.18 -4.30
C GLY A 70 -9.78 12.84 -5.65
N LYS A 71 -8.51 13.07 -5.93
CA LYS A 71 -8.04 13.67 -7.19
C LYS A 71 -7.70 12.61 -8.23
N SER A 72 -7.32 11.42 -7.78
CA SER A 72 -6.93 10.31 -8.64
C SER A 72 -8.12 9.68 -9.36
N GLY A 73 -7.84 8.93 -10.43
CA GLY A 73 -8.85 8.09 -11.08
C GLY A 73 -9.28 6.90 -10.21
N GLY A 74 -10.50 6.43 -10.41
CA GLY A 74 -11.04 5.26 -9.69
C GLY A 74 -12.39 4.81 -10.24
N HIS A 75 -12.85 3.65 -9.77
CA HIS A 75 -14.10 3.02 -10.19
C HIS A 75 -15.34 3.79 -9.73
N PHE A 76 -15.27 4.41 -8.56
CA PHE A 76 -16.39 5.11 -7.97
C PHE A 76 -16.28 6.63 -8.27
N PRO A 77 -17.33 7.27 -8.78
CA PRO A 77 -17.32 8.73 -8.99
C PRO A 77 -17.29 9.49 -7.66
N ASN A 78 -16.65 10.66 -7.65
CA ASN A 78 -16.68 11.55 -6.49
C ASN A 78 -18.13 11.90 -6.11
N GLY A 79 -18.39 11.93 -4.81
CA GLY A 79 -19.70 12.21 -4.25
C GLY A 79 -20.59 10.97 -4.05
N MET A 80 -20.26 9.82 -4.64
CA MET A 80 -20.98 8.57 -4.42
C MET A 80 -20.84 8.10 -2.97
N MET A 81 -21.88 7.51 -2.39
CA MET A 81 -21.86 6.89 -1.06
C MET A 81 -21.52 5.39 -1.21
N VAL A 82 -20.35 4.98 -0.73
CA VAL A 82 -19.82 3.62 -0.87
C VAL A 82 -19.36 3.11 0.48
N THR A 83 -19.52 1.82 0.77
CA THR A 83 -19.04 1.24 2.02
C THR A 83 -17.50 1.26 2.08
N ARG A 84 -16.94 1.39 3.28
CA ARG A 84 -15.48 1.26 3.46
C ARG A 84 -14.99 -0.10 2.97
N HIS A 85 -15.79 -1.15 3.14
CA HIS A 85 -15.49 -2.50 2.63
C HIS A 85 -15.32 -2.52 1.10
N ASP A 86 -16.27 -1.92 0.35
CA ASP A 86 -16.19 -1.91 -1.11
C ASP A 86 -15.03 -1.04 -1.62
N LEU A 87 -14.76 0.08 -0.95
CA LEU A 87 -13.58 0.89 -1.22
C LEU A 87 -12.29 0.10 -0.99
N MET A 88 -12.20 -0.62 0.14
CA MET A 88 -11.04 -1.45 0.45
C MET A 88 -10.87 -2.56 -0.60
N LYS A 89 -11.96 -3.19 -1.03
CA LYS A 89 -11.95 -4.20 -2.08
C LYS A 89 -11.45 -3.62 -3.41
N ALA A 90 -11.96 -2.47 -3.84
CA ALA A 90 -11.50 -1.79 -5.05
C ALA A 90 -10.01 -1.41 -4.97
N MET A 91 -9.57 -0.87 -3.82
CA MET A 91 -8.18 -0.54 -3.57
C MET A 91 -7.27 -1.76 -3.66
N MET A 92 -7.64 -2.89 -3.04
CA MET A 92 -6.77 -4.06 -2.96
C MET A 92 -6.80 -4.93 -4.22
N VAL A 93 -7.94 -5.04 -4.92
CA VAL A 93 -8.11 -5.90 -6.10
C VAL A 93 -7.70 -5.19 -7.38
N SER A 94 -8.11 -3.93 -7.54
CA SER A 94 -7.91 -3.15 -8.77
C SER A 94 -6.88 -2.04 -8.61
N SER A 95 -6.23 -1.96 -7.44
CA SER A 95 -5.28 -0.88 -7.12
C SER A 95 -5.90 0.53 -7.26
N ASP A 96 -7.19 0.68 -6.97
CA ASP A 96 -7.94 1.93 -7.12
C ASP A 96 -7.37 3.03 -6.21
N ASN A 97 -6.85 4.09 -6.83
CA ASN A 97 -6.22 5.19 -6.10
C ASN A 97 -7.26 6.07 -5.40
N ARG A 98 -8.41 6.34 -6.06
CA ARG A 98 -9.47 7.15 -5.45
C ARG A 98 -10.09 6.46 -4.23
N ALA A 99 -10.20 5.14 -4.27
CA ALA A 99 -10.64 4.37 -3.13
C ALA A 99 -9.65 4.50 -1.96
N ALA A 100 -8.34 4.44 -2.23
CA ALA A 100 -7.30 4.65 -1.21
C ALA A 100 -7.37 6.06 -0.62
N GLU A 101 -7.44 7.09 -1.45
CA GLU A 101 -7.59 8.48 -1.02
C GLU A 101 -8.86 8.67 -0.18
N THR A 102 -9.99 8.12 -0.62
CA THR A 102 -11.25 8.19 0.13
C THR A 102 -11.12 7.57 1.51
N LEU A 103 -10.54 6.38 1.61
CA LEU A 103 -10.33 5.68 2.89
C LEU A 103 -9.45 6.52 3.83
N ALA A 104 -8.38 7.10 3.33
CA ALA A 104 -7.48 7.93 4.11
C ALA A 104 -8.17 9.23 4.59
N HIS A 105 -8.90 9.92 3.70
CA HIS A 105 -9.60 11.17 4.05
C HIS A 105 -10.81 10.98 4.96
N THR A 106 -11.43 9.81 4.94
CA THR A 106 -12.57 9.45 5.80
C THR A 106 -12.16 8.64 7.02
N TYR A 107 -10.87 8.60 7.33
CA TYR A 107 -10.33 7.95 8.52
C TYR A 107 -10.91 8.57 9.79
N PRO A 108 -11.15 7.80 10.86
CA PRO A 108 -11.51 8.36 12.16
C PRO A 108 -10.45 9.38 12.64
N GLY A 109 -10.87 10.63 12.86
CA GLY A 109 -9.96 11.73 13.16
C GLY A 109 -9.38 12.45 11.94
N GLY A 110 -9.69 11.99 10.71
CA GLY A 110 -9.32 12.64 9.47
C GLY A 110 -7.95 12.24 8.92
N PHE A 111 -7.56 12.89 7.83
CA PHE A 111 -6.36 12.52 7.05
C PHE A 111 -5.06 12.62 7.84
N ASN A 112 -4.88 13.67 8.64
CA ASN A 112 -3.67 13.84 9.44
C ASN A 112 -3.50 12.73 10.49
N GLU A 113 -4.62 12.29 11.07
CA GLU A 113 -4.64 11.17 12.00
C GLU A 113 -4.28 9.86 11.29
N PHE A 114 -4.82 9.65 10.07
CA PHE A 114 -4.43 8.51 9.22
C PHE A 114 -2.92 8.48 8.97
N ILE A 115 -2.31 9.60 8.56
CA ILE A 115 -0.86 9.68 8.30
C ILE A 115 -0.06 9.38 9.56
N ARG A 116 -0.48 9.93 10.72
CA ARG A 116 0.18 9.69 12.00
C ARG A 116 0.16 8.20 12.37
N ASP A 117 -1.02 7.57 12.30
CA ASP A 117 -1.22 6.19 12.72
C ASP A 117 -0.55 5.20 11.76
N ALA A 118 -0.61 5.46 10.46
CA ALA A 118 0.11 4.68 9.45
C ALA A 118 1.62 4.71 9.71
N ASN A 119 2.20 5.89 9.92
CA ASN A 119 3.63 6.04 10.18
C ASN A 119 4.02 5.47 11.56
N ALA A 120 3.16 5.55 12.57
CA ALA A 120 3.39 4.89 13.85
C ALA A 120 3.44 3.36 13.70
N TYR A 121 2.53 2.78 12.91
CA TYR A 121 2.55 1.36 12.59
C TYR A 121 3.83 0.95 11.86
N ILE A 122 4.22 1.70 10.82
CA ILE A 122 5.42 1.45 10.01
C ILE A 122 6.66 1.44 10.91
N ARG A 123 6.85 2.46 11.75
CA ARG A 123 7.96 2.53 12.71
C ARG A 123 7.92 1.39 13.73
N GLY A 124 6.74 1.04 14.23
CA GLY A 124 6.55 -0.06 15.16
C GLY A 124 6.92 -1.44 14.57
N ARG A 125 7.03 -1.55 13.24
CA ARG A 125 7.53 -2.73 12.53
C ARG A 125 9.04 -2.68 12.23
N GLY A 126 9.74 -1.67 12.71
CA GLY A 126 11.18 -1.49 12.47
C GLY A 126 11.52 -0.93 11.09
N LEU A 127 10.52 -0.48 10.31
CA LEU A 127 10.71 0.09 8.97
C LEU A 127 11.08 1.58 9.06
N MET A 128 12.28 1.86 9.59
CA MET A 128 12.69 3.22 9.97
C MET A 128 12.89 4.16 8.77
N ASN A 129 13.12 3.61 7.57
CA ASN A 129 13.33 4.38 6.33
C ASN A 129 12.09 4.40 5.43
N THR A 130 10.92 4.04 5.97
CA THR A 130 9.65 4.03 5.25
C THR A 130 8.70 5.02 5.89
N SER A 131 8.08 5.89 5.07
CA SER A 131 7.03 6.81 5.51
C SER A 131 5.93 6.93 4.48
N ILE A 132 4.73 7.33 4.94
CA ILE A 132 3.63 7.79 4.10
C ILE A 132 3.54 9.29 4.28
N GLU A 133 3.48 10.01 3.16
CA GLU A 133 3.37 11.46 3.06
C GLU A 133 2.13 11.83 2.23
N GLU A 134 1.80 13.13 2.20
CA GLU A 134 0.71 13.67 1.38
C GLU A 134 1.00 13.58 -0.13
#